data_29506399e88c1a1831a3427f61c9ca28
#
_entry.id   29506399e88c1a1831a3427f61c9ca28
#
_cell.length_a   1.000
_cell.length_b   1.000
_cell.length_c   1.000
_cell.angle_alpha   90.00
_cell.angle_beta   90.00
_cell.angle_gamma   90.00
#
_symmetry.space_group_name_H-M   'P 1'
#
loop_
_entity.id
_entity.type
_entity.pdbx_description
1 polymer ?
#
loop_
_entity_poly.entity_id
_entity_poly.type
_entity_poly.pdbx_seq_one_letter_code
_entity_poly.pdbx_strand_id
1 'polypeptide(L)'
;MNKYEAVIILNPNLSSKVDEFKKDFEKLLSDNSFKIIKTEDVGRRQLAYSITNHNKGHYILFNLEGDPAKLLEIETKIKYNESIIRHLFLVVKEHTIEDSSLLIESRNKKPEISSENEAPKKEVKIETPKKEVKEVKEEKSDDSKEGTE
;
A
#
# COMPACT_ATOMS: atom_id res chain seq x y z
N MET A 1 21.82 -17.06 20.87
CA MET A 1 21.07 -16.37 19.83
C MET A 1 19.93 -17.27 19.40
N ASN A 2 18.73 -16.72 19.31
CA ASN A 2 17.54 -17.45 18.87
C ASN A 2 17.21 -17.05 17.43
N LYS A 3 16.54 -17.97 16.74
CA LYS A 3 16.05 -17.74 15.38
C LYS A 3 14.57 -17.37 15.44
N TYR A 4 14.19 -16.35 14.66
CA TYR A 4 12.85 -15.81 14.64
C TYR A 4 12.34 -15.70 13.21
N GLU A 5 11.07 -15.93 13.03
CA GLU A 5 10.31 -15.54 11.86
C GLU A 5 9.39 -14.38 12.25
N ALA A 6 9.56 -13.24 11.61
CA ALA A 6 8.75 -12.06 11.86
C ALA A 6 7.83 -11.80 10.67
N VAL A 7 6.53 -11.72 10.94
CA VAL A 7 5.51 -11.35 9.97
C VAL A 7 5.01 -9.96 10.31
N ILE A 8 5.15 -9.03 9.38
CA ILE A 8 4.70 -7.64 9.54
C ILE A 8 3.65 -7.32 8.51
N ILE A 9 2.53 -6.76 8.96
CA ILE A 9 1.45 -6.28 8.10
C ILE A 9 1.46 -4.76 8.14
N LEU A 10 1.79 -4.14 7.01
CA LEU A 10 1.78 -2.69 6.86
C LEU A 10 0.44 -2.18 6.36
N ASN A 11 0.19 -0.93 6.65
CA ASN A 11 -0.94 -0.18 6.13
C ASN A 11 -0.91 -0.20 4.59
N PRO A 12 -1.98 -0.62 3.91
CA PRO A 12 -2.02 -0.74 2.45
C PRO A 12 -1.82 0.59 1.72
N ASN A 13 -2.11 1.72 2.37
CA ASN A 13 -1.89 3.06 1.82
C ASN A 13 -0.41 3.43 1.75
N LEU A 14 0.45 2.75 2.53
CA LEU A 14 1.89 2.96 2.57
C LEU A 14 2.67 1.96 1.70
N SER A 15 2.00 1.22 0.83
CA SER A 15 2.64 0.24 -0.05
C SER A 15 3.70 0.84 -0.99
N SER A 16 3.64 2.14 -1.27
CA SER A 16 4.68 2.85 -2.03
C SER A 16 5.94 3.16 -1.21
N LYS A 17 5.85 3.12 0.12
CA LYS A 17 6.94 3.41 1.06
C LYS A 17 7.51 2.15 1.72
N VAL A 18 7.21 0.99 1.17
CA VAL A 18 7.66 -0.31 1.71
C VAL A 18 9.18 -0.41 1.76
N ASP A 19 9.88 0.11 0.75
CA ASP A 19 11.34 0.07 0.71
C ASP A 19 11.99 1.00 1.74
N GLU A 20 11.36 2.14 2.02
CA GLU A 20 11.75 3.04 3.11
C GLU A 20 11.56 2.34 4.46
N PHE A 21 10.39 1.75 4.68
CA PHE A 21 10.12 0.97 5.88
C PHE A 21 11.12 -0.18 6.07
N LYS A 22 11.47 -0.93 5.02
CA LYS A 22 12.46 -2.02 5.11
C LYS A 22 13.81 -1.50 5.61
N LYS A 23 14.29 -0.39 5.07
CA LYS A 23 15.56 0.24 5.50
C LYS A 23 15.54 0.68 6.96
N ASP A 24 14.45 1.31 7.40
CA ASP A 24 14.29 1.75 8.78
C ASP A 24 14.22 0.55 9.74
N PHE A 25 13.53 -0.51 9.31
CA PHE A 25 13.44 -1.74 10.08
C PHE A 25 14.77 -2.50 10.15
N GLU A 26 15.52 -2.58 9.05
CA GLU A 26 16.87 -3.14 9.01
C GLU A 26 17.82 -2.40 9.96
N LYS A 27 17.74 -1.07 9.98
CA LYS A 27 18.51 -0.25 10.90
C LYS A 27 18.14 -0.51 12.36
N LEU A 28 16.82 -0.57 12.65
CA LEU A 28 16.31 -0.90 13.99
C LEU A 28 16.82 -2.26 14.47
N LEU A 29 16.83 -3.27 13.60
CA LEU A 29 17.32 -4.63 13.90
C LEU A 29 18.84 -4.63 14.15
N SER A 30 19.60 -3.93 13.32
CA SER A 30 21.06 -3.82 13.45
C SER A 30 21.45 -3.14 14.75
N ASP A 31 20.75 -2.06 15.13
CA ASP A 31 20.98 -1.32 16.39
C ASP A 31 20.75 -2.22 17.62
N ASN A 32 19.86 -3.21 17.50
CA ASN A 32 19.55 -4.19 18.55
C ASN A 32 20.32 -5.52 18.40
N SER A 33 21.35 -5.56 17.57
CA SER A 33 22.17 -6.76 17.34
C SER A 33 21.41 -7.96 16.77
N PHE A 34 20.34 -7.70 16.01
CA PHE A 34 19.65 -8.70 15.22
C PHE A 34 20.20 -8.73 13.81
N LYS A 35 20.34 -9.93 13.27
CA LYS A 35 20.78 -10.19 11.90
C LYS A 35 19.60 -10.65 11.06
N ILE A 36 19.44 -10.04 9.90
CA ILE A 36 18.46 -10.45 8.90
C ILE A 36 19.10 -11.54 8.03
N ILE A 37 18.45 -12.68 7.95
CA ILE A 37 18.85 -13.82 7.12
C ILE A 37 18.15 -13.80 5.79
N LYS A 38 16.83 -13.50 5.79
CA LYS A 38 16.00 -13.44 4.60
C LYS A 38 14.89 -12.42 4.76
N THR A 39 14.56 -11.73 3.69
CA THR A 39 13.41 -10.83 3.61
C THR A 39 12.53 -11.22 2.44
N GLU A 40 11.24 -11.40 2.67
CA GLU A 40 10.24 -11.70 1.64
C GLU A 40 9.19 -10.63 1.60
N ASP A 41 8.95 -10.07 0.42
CA ASP A 41 7.86 -9.14 0.15
C ASP A 41 6.72 -9.88 -0.56
N VAL A 42 5.69 -10.20 0.19
CA VAL A 42 4.51 -10.92 -0.31
C VAL A 42 3.57 -9.96 -1.05
N GLY A 43 3.65 -8.68 -0.74
CA GLY A 43 2.79 -7.67 -1.33
C GLY A 43 1.44 -7.49 -0.64
N ARG A 44 0.54 -6.78 -1.30
CA ARG A 44 -0.82 -6.52 -0.79
C ARG A 44 -1.70 -7.76 -0.88
N ARG A 45 -2.30 -8.13 0.25
CA ARG A 45 -3.26 -9.23 0.34
C ARG A 45 -4.53 -8.78 1.06
N GLN A 46 -5.64 -9.42 0.72
CA GLN A 46 -6.89 -9.25 1.45
C GLN A 46 -6.80 -9.94 2.80
N LEU A 47 -7.27 -9.25 3.84
CA LEU A 47 -7.37 -9.78 5.20
C LEU A 47 -8.65 -10.59 5.34
N ALA A 48 -8.66 -11.59 6.21
CA ALA A 48 -9.85 -12.39 6.51
C ALA A 48 -10.94 -11.55 7.21
N TYR A 49 -10.51 -10.53 7.96
CA TYR A 49 -11.37 -9.54 8.63
C TYR A 49 -10.68 -8.18 8.62
N SER A 50 -11.45 -7.12 8.81
CA SER A 50 -10.87 -5.77 8.82
C SER A 50 -10.07 -5.54 10.11
N ILE A 51 -8.87 -4.96 9.96
CA ILE A 51 -8.01 -4.55 11.08
C ILE A 51 -7.77 -3.06 10.93
N THR A 52 -8.09 -2.28 11.98
CA THR A 52 -7.93 -0.81 11.96
C THR A 52 -8.59 -0.16 10.72
N ASN A 53 -9.82 -0.60 10.39
CA ASN A 53 -10.60 -0.16 9.21
C ASN A 53 -9.96 -0.47 7.84
N HIS A 54 -8.97 -1.37 7.79
CA HIS A 54 -8.36 -1.83 6.55
C HIS A 54 -8.77 -3.27 6.25
N ASN A 55 -9.26 -3.53 5.04
CA ASN A 55 -9.61 -4.86 4.53
C ASN A 55 -8.44 -5.53 3.77
N LYS A 56 -7.38 -4.78 3.51
CA LYS A 56 -6.15 -5.24 2.85
C LYS A 56 -4.95 -4.83 3.71
N GLY A 57 -3.86 -5.60 3.61
CA GLY A 57 -2.59 -5.27 4.26
C GLY A 57 -1.43 -5.65 3.35
N HIS A 58 -0.29 -5.00 3.52
CA HIS A 58 0.93 -5.35 2.82
C HIS A 58 1.78 -6.23 3.74
N TYR A 59 2.03 -7.47 3.31
CA TYR A 59 2.74 -8.47 4.09
C TYR A 59 4.22 -8.50 3.77
N ILE A 60 5.04 -8.47 4.81
CA ILE A 60 6.48 -8.67 4.72
C ILE A 60 6.89 -9.70 5.76
N LEU A 61 7.71 -10.66 5.35
CA LEU A 61 8.29 -11.69 6.22
C LEU A 61 9.78 -11.46 6.33
N PHE A 62 10.30 -11.63 7.54
CA PHE A 62 11.72 -11.55 7.84
C PHE A 62 12.15 -12.79 8.63
N ASN A 63 13.23 -13.42 8.20
CA ASN A 63 13.93 -14.41 9.00
C ASN A 63 15.08 -13.70 9.73
N LEU A 64 15.05 -13.75 11.05
CA LEU A 64 15.92 -12.99 11.94
C LEU A 64 16.68 -13.91 12.89
N GLU A 65 17.87 -13.48 13.28
CA GLU A 65 18.65 -14.14 14.33
C GLU A 65 19.14 -13.08 15.32
N GLY A 66 18.89 -13.32 16.62
CA GLY A 66 19.27 -12.33 17.62
C GLY A 66 19.08 -12.75 19.07
N ASP A 67 19.28 -11.81 19.97
CA ASP A 67 19.18 -12.01 21.42
C ASP A 67 17.71 -11.86 21.87
N PRO A 68 17.14 -12.86 22.56
CA PRO A 68 15.77 -12.77 23.09
C PRO A 68 15.57 -11.59 24.05
N ALA A 69 16.59 -11.16 24.78
CA ALA A 69 16.48 -10.05 25.73
C ALA A 69 16.15 -8.72 25.04
N LYS A 70 16.62 -8.53 23.81
CA LYS A 70 16.39 -7.31 23.03
C LYS A 70 15.14 -7.33 22.16
N LEU A 71 14.49 -8.48 22.05
CA LEU A 71 13.27 -8.62 21.25
C LEU A 71 12.15 -7.70 21.74
N LEU A 72 12.01 -7.55 23.06
CA LEU A 72 10.98 -6.71 23.67
C LEU A 72 11.13 -5.23 23.30
N GLU A 73 12.38 -4.75 23.14
CA GLU A 73 12.66 -3.38 22.70
C GLU A 73 12.20 -3.17 21.25
N ILE A 74 12.47 -4.15 20.39
CA ILE A 74 12.04 -4.13 18.99
C ILE A 74 10.51 -4.15 18.90
N GLU A 75 9.85 -5.07 19.62
CA GLU A 75 8.39 -5.16 19.66
C GLU A 75 7.75 -3.87 20.15
N THR A 76 8.33 -3.23 21.15
CA THR A 76 7.84 -1.94 21.67
C THR A 76 7.91 -0.86 20.62
N LYS A 77 9.04 -0.73 19.90
CA LYS A 77 9.19 0.26 18.83
C LYS A 77 8.25 0.00 17.66
N ILE A 78 8.04 -1.26 17.30
CA ILE A 78 7.11 -1.67 16.25
C ILE A 78 5.67 -1.35 16.63
N LYS A 79 5.29 -1.62 17.87
CA LYS A 79 3.93 -1.37 18.39
C LYS A 79 3.50 0.09 18.28
N TYR A 80 4.43 1.02 18.42
CA TYR A 80 4.15 2.46 18.31
C TYR A 80 4.34 3.02 16.90
N ASN A 81 4.66 2.18 15.93
CA ASN A 81 4.80 2.60 14.53
C ASN A 81 3.44 2.57 13.82
N GLU A 82 2.92 3.73 13.47
CA GLU A 82 1.61 3.88 12.81
C GLU A 82 1.54 3.23 11.42
N SER A 83 2.69 2.94 10.81
CA SER A 83 2.76 2.25 9.52
C SER A 83 2.41 0.77 9.63
N ILE A 84 2.46 0.20 10.84
CA ILE A 84 2.26 -1.23 11.09
C ILE A 84 0.87 -1.45 11.65
N ILE A 85 0.07 -2.26 10.95
CA ILE A 85 -1.26 -2.67 11.43
C ILE A 85 -1.12 -3.82 12.42
N ARG A 86 -0.25 -4.78 12.14
CA ARG A 86 -0.01 -5.96 12.97
C ARG A 86 1.38 -6.53 12.76
N HIS A 87 1.93 -7.08 13.81
CA HIS A 87 3.18 -7.82 13.76
C HIS A 87 3.07 -9.12 14.56
N LEU A 88 3.90 -10.09 14.22
CA LEU A 88 4.02 -11.37 14.90
C LEU A 88 5.47 -11.84 14.83
N PHE A 89 6.04 -12.24 15.96
CA PHE A 89 7.35 -12.88 16.04
C PHE A 89 7.17 -14.32 16.51
N LEU A 90 7.70 -15.25 15.75
CA LEU A 90 7.70 -16.68 16.06
C LEU A 90 9.13 -17.15 16.27
N VAL A 91 9.36 -17.90 17.33
CA VAL A 91 10.65 -18.60 17.57
C VAL A 91 10.66 -19.85 16.70
N VAL A 92 11.68 -19.99 15.87
CA VAL A 92 11.85 -21.14 14.98
C VAL A 92 13.14 -21.89 15.32
N LYS A 93 13.16 -23.18 15.10
CA LYS A 93 14.37 -24.01 15.33
C LYS A 93 15.38 -23.81 14.20
N GLU A 94 14.89 -23.73 12.98
CA GLU A 94 15.68 -23.57 11.77
C GLU A 94 15.01 -22.59 10.83
N HIS A 95 15.81 -21.84 10.07
CA HIS A 95 15.28 -20.98 9.01
C HIS A 95 15.01 -21.82 7.76
N THR A 96 13.82 -21.65 7.21
CA THR A 96 13.46 -22.21 5.91
C THR A 96 14.09 -21.34 4.81
N ILE A 97 14.90 -21.94 3.97
CA ILE A 97 15.54 -21.25 2.82
C ILE A 97 14.54 -21.09 1.67
N GLU A 98 13.56 -22.00 1.60
CA GLU A 98 12.52 -21.99 0.57
C GLU A 98 11.60 -20.78 0.70
N ASP A 99 10.98 -20.41 -0.41
CA ASP A 99 9.99 -19.33 -0.43
C ASP A 99 8.76 -19.74 0.40
N SER A 100 8.23 -18.79 1.18
CA SER A 100 7.03 -19.06 1.98
C SER A 100 5.82 -19.38 1.10
N SER A 101 4.91 -20.18 1.63
CA SER A 101 3.64 -20.51 0.94
C SER A 101 2.86 -19.25 0.56
N LEU A 102 2.95 -18.22 1.39
CA LEU A 102 2.33 -16.92 1.14
C LEU A 102 2.91 -16.21 -0.09
N LEU A 103 4.23 -16.29 -0.27
CA LEU A 103 4.92 -15.70 -1.42
C LEU A 103 4.58 -16.46 -2.71
N ILE A 104 4.57 -17.79 -2.64
CA ILE A 104 4.21 -18.66 -3.78
C ILE A 104 2.76 -18.38 -4.22
N GLU A 105 1.83 -18.30 -3.28
CA GLU A 105 0.44 -17.95 -3.58
C GLU A 105 0.29 -16.55 -4.20
N SER A 106 1.07 -15.56 -3.72
CA SER A 106 1.02 -14.20 -4.28
C SER A 106 1.50 -14.17 -5.72
N ARG A 107 2.54 -14.95 -6.05
CA ARG A 107 3.05 -15.08 -7.42
C ARG A 107 2.03 -15.75 -8.33
N ASN A 108 1.30 -16.75 -7.83
CA ASN A 108 0.29 -17.48 -8.59
C ASN A 108 -0.99 -16.68 -8.80
N LYS A 109 -1.34 -15.73 -7.90
CA LYS A 109 -2.52 -14.86 -8.01
C LYS A 109 -2.32 -13.58 -8.81
N LYS A 110 -1.14 -13.33 -9.37
CA LYS A 110 -0.77 -12.08 -10.03
C LYS A 110 -1.40 -11.76 -11.41
N PRO A 111 -2.23 -12.58 -12.08
CA PRO A 111 -2.90 -12.16 -13.31
C PRO A 111 -4.22 -11.41 -13.13
N GLU A 112 -4.80 -11.26 -11.94
CA GLU A 112 -6.19 -10.76 -11.82
C GLU A 112 -6.38 -9.30 -11.37
N ILE A 113 -5.34 -8.48 -11.25
CA ILE A 113 -5.49 -7.09 -10.78
C ILE A 113 -4.94 -6.09 -11.79
N SER A 114 -5.43 -6.15 -13.02
CA SER A 114 -5.28 -5.04 -13.98
C SER A 114 -6.47 -4.86 -14.92
N SER A 115 -7.70 -5.15 -14.44
CA SER A 115 -8.89 -4.90 -15.25
C SER A 115 -10.08 -4.34 -14.45
N GLU A 116 -9.83 -3.29 -13.67
CA GLU A 116 -10.92 -2.42 -13.22
C GLU A 116 -10.40 -0.99 -13.17
N ASN A 117 -10.39 -0.33 -14.31
CA ASN A 117 -10.68 1.08 -14.55
C ASN A 117 -10.20 1.50 -15.95
N GLU A 118 -10.82 0.96 -16.97
CA GLU A 118 -10.97 1.67 -18.24
C GLU A 118 -12.36 1.36 -18.81
N ALA A 119 -13.30 2.25 -18.52
CA ALA A 119 -14.54 2.33 -19.24
C ALA A 119 -14.21 2.77 -20.69
N PRO A 120 -14.68 2.06 -21.71
CA PRO A 120 -14.41 2.47 -23.09
C PRO A 120 -15.26 3.70 -23.42
N LYS A 121 -14.61 4.84 -23.62
CA LYS A 121 -15.18 5.95 -24.37
C LYS A 121 -15.39 5.49 -25.80
N LYS A 122 -16.62 5.17 -26.14
CA LYS A 122 -17.06 5.06 -27.53
C LYS A 122 -17.00 6.44 -28.17
N GLU A 123 -16.04 6.64 -29.04
CA GLU A 123 -16.10 7.68 -30.05
C GLU A 123 -17.21 7.33 -31.01
N VAL A 124 -18.25 8.13 -30.98
CA VAL A 124 -19.23 8.18 -32.07
C VAL A 124 -18.82 9.35 -32.97
N LYS A 125 -18.20 9.00 -34.10
CA LYS A 125 -18.11 9.88 -35.28
C LYS A 125 -19.51 10.08 -35.81
N ILE A 126 -20.00 11.31 -35.80
CA ILE A 126 -21.10 11.73 -36.67
C ILE A 126 -20.58 12.92 -37.50
N GLU A 127 -20.57 12.66 -38.77
CA GLU A 127 -20.28 13.58 -39.86
C GLU A 127 -21.29 14.72 -39.90
N THR A 128 -20.76 15.88 -40.21
CA THR A 128 -21.53 17.10 -40.56
C THR A 128 -22.23 16.94 -41.91
N PRO A 129 -23.35 17.67 -42.15
CA PRO A 129 -23.27 18.63 -43.24
C PRO A 129 -23.80 20.04 -42.92
N LYS A 130 -23.09 20.96 -43.57
CA LYS A 130 -23.37 22.40 -43.76
C LYS A 130 -24.77 22.76 -44.17
N LYS A 131 -25.26 23.90 -43.64
CA LYS A 131 -25.82 25.05 -44.37
C LYS A 131 -26.22 26.11 -43.34
N GLU A 132 -25.49 27.19 -43.38
CA GLU A 132 -25.77 28.51 -43.95
C GLU A 132 -27.09 29.18 -43.47
N VAL A 133 -26.99 30.29 -42.84
CA VAL A 133 -27.23 31.69 -43.24
C VAL A 133 -28.06 32.48 -42.23
N LYS A 134 -27.50 33.68 -41.93
CA LYS A 134 -28.06 35.00 -41.58
C LYS A 134 -28.53 35.21 -40.13
N GLU A 135 -27.82 36.08 -39.46
CA GLU A 135 -27.82 37.53 -39.36
C GLU A 135 -29.13 38.12 -38.79
N VAL A 136 -28.98 38.87 -37.76
CA VAL A 136 -29.47 40.26 -37.49
C VAL A 136 -29.45 40.42 -35.97
N LYS A 137 -28.46 41.14 -35.45
CA LYS A 137 -28.45 42.54 -35.01
C LYS A 137 -29.41 42.97 -33.90
N GLU A 138 -28.74 43.65 -32.98
CA GLU A 138 -29.13 44.83 -32.21
C GLU A 138 -30.03 44.61 -30.98
N GLU A 139 -29.90 45.25 -29.95
CA GLU A 139 -29.19 46.40 -29.40
C GLU A 139 -29.53 46.49 -27.88
N LYS A 140 -28.51 47.03 -27.15
CA LYS A 140 -28.63 48.02 -26.06
C LYS A 140 -29.63 47.79 -24.93
N SER A 141 -29.23 47.99 -23.81
CA SER A 141 -28.85 49.12 -22.92
C SER A 141 -29.28 48.76 -21.51
N ASP A 142 -28.38 48.88 -20.61
CA ASP A 142 -28.18 50.04 -19.72
C ASP A 142 -29.18 50.11 -18.57
N ASP A 143 -28.67 50.20 -17.47
CA ASP A 143 -28.64 51.20 -16.44
C ASP A 143 -28.94 50.73 -15.01
N SER A 144 -27.91 50.89 -14.23
CA SER A 144 -27.83 51.64 -12.98
C SER A 144 -28.68 51.30 -11.76
N LYS A 145 -27.91 51.25 -10.70
CA LYS A 145 -28.03 51.96 -9.41
C LYS A 145 -28.77 51.27 -8.26
N GLU A 146 -27.90 51.12 -7.29
CA GLU A 146 -27.89 51.81 -5.96
C GLU A 146 -28.99 51.38 -4.99
N GLY A 147 -28.56 50.98 -3.85
CA GLY A 147 -28.46 51.71 -2.62
C GLY A 147 -28.92 50.94 -1.43
N THR A 148 -28.03 50.87 -0.50
CA THR A 148 -28.15 51.12 0.94
C THR A 148 -29.43 50.67 1.69
N GLU A 149 -29.28 49.81 2.62
CA GLU A 149 -29.19 50.08 4.08
C GLU A 149 -28.73 48.79 4.82
#